data_cca344d3bdebb3b124bec4eb83f1fabb
#
_entry.id   cca344d3bdebb3b124bec4eb83f1fabb
#
_cell.length_a   1.000
_cell.length_b   1.000
_cell.length_c   1.000
_cell.angle_alpha   90.00
_cell.angle_beta   90.00
_cell.angle_gamma   90.00
#
_symmetry.space_group_name_H-M   'P 1'
#
loop_
_entity.id
_entity.type
_entity.pdbx_description
1 polymer ?
#
loop_
_entity_poly.entity_id
_entity_poly.type
_entity_poly.pdbx_seq_one_letter_code
_entity_poly.pdbx_strand_id
1 'polypeptide(L)' 'MGRAKPTLLTNKIRKLRFAANEMTQADLAERIGVTRQTIIAIEKGKYAPSLEVAFRIARVFDESVDTVFQYDASQ' A
#
# COMPACT_ATOMS: atom_id res chain seq x y z
N MET A 1 16.97 12.22 -14.25
CA MET A 1 16.61 12.00 -13.67
C MET A 1 15.49 12.12 -13.69
N GLY A 2 15.02 12.17 -13.45
CA GLY A 2 13.89 12.49 -13.43
C GLY A 2 12.77 11.64 -13.25
N ARG A 3 12.76 10.51 -13.71
CA ARG A 3 11.63 9.71 -13.60
C ARG A 3 11.78 8.73 -12.49
N ALA A 4 10.85 8.66 -11.58
CA ALA A 4 10.83 7.66 -10.52
C ALA A 4 10.68 6.28 -11.14
N LYS A 5 11.47 5.34 -10.67
CA LYS A 5 11.33 3.96 -11.11
C LYS A 5 10.21 3.29 -10.33
N PRO A 6 9.49 2.36 -10.94
CA PRO A 6 8.55 1.55 -10.19
C PRO A 6 9.28 0.80 -9.09
N THR A 7 8.62 0.62 -7.97
CA THR A 7 9.20 -0.15 -6.88
C THR A 7 9.12 -1.63 -7.17
N LEU A 8 10.03 -2.41 -6.58
CA LEU A 8 9.96 -3.86 -6.62
C LEU A 8 9.00 -4.42 -5.56
N LEU A 9 8.38 -3.55 -4.79
CA LEU A 9 7.40 -3.99 -3.82
C LEU A 9 6.11 -4.38 -4.52
N THR A 10 5.57 -5.51 -4.10
CA THR A 10 4.20 -5.88 -4.42
C THR A 10 3.41 -5.82 -3.13
N ASN A 11 2.09 -5.86 -3.23
CA ASN A 11 1.28 -5.73 -2.03
C ASN A 11 -0.05 -6.43 -2.19
N LYS A 12 -0.70 -6.66 -1.06
CA LYS A 12 -2.01 -7.29 -1.00
C LYS A 12 -3.07 -6.31 -0.51
N ILE A 13 -2.85 -5.02 -0.69
CA ILE A 13 -3.75 -4.00 -0.14
C ILE A 13 -5.15 -4.16 -0.68
N ARG A 14 -5.29 -4.33 -1.99
CA ARG A 14 -6.61 -4.47 -2.59
C ARG A 14 -7.36 -5.67 -2.01
N LYS A 15 -6.66 -6.80 -1.90
CA LYS A 15 -7.25 -8.00 -1.35
C LYS A 15 -7.68 -7.79 0.10
N LEU A 16 -6.83 -7.13 0.87
CA LEU A 16 -7.13 -6.85 2.27
C LEU A 16 -8.30 -5.88 2.41
N ARG A 17 -8.38 -4.89 1.51
CA ARG A 17 -9.51 -3.96 1.54
C ARG A 17 -10.83 -4.69 1.30
N PHE A 18 -10.85 -5.58 0.31
CA PHE A 18 -12.07 -6.33 0.03
C PHE A 18 -12.45 -7.22 1.22
N ALA A 19 -11.47 -7.85 1.85
CA ALA A 19 -11.72 -8.68 3.01
C ALA A 19 -12.18 -7.85 4.21
N ALA A 20 -11.88 -6.55 4.21
CA ALA A 20 -12.28 -5.65 5.29
C ALA A 20 -13.58 -4.94 4.91
N ASN A 21 -14.60 -5.70 4.58
CA ASN A 21 -15.93 -5.20 4.28
C ASN A 21 -15.92 -4.26 3.07
N GLU A 22 -15.13 -4.63 2.05
CA GLU A 22 -15.04 -3.88 0.79
C GLU A 22 -14.63 -2.43 1.01
N MET A 23 -13.64 -2.23 1.86
CA MET A 23 -13.12 -0.90 2.12
C MET A 23 -12.65 -0.25 0.81
N THR A 24 -13.01 1.02 0.60
CA THR A 24 -12.59 1.74 -0.60
C THR A 24 -11.18 2.28 -0.44
N GLN A 25 -10.56 2.65 -1.57
CA GLN A 25 -9.26 3.31 -1.52
C GLN A 25 -9.35 4.63 -0.75
N ALA A 26 -10.46 5.36 -0.93
CA ALA A 26 -10.65 6.62 -0.23
C ALA A 26 -10.75 6.41 1.27
N ASP A 27 -11.45 5.35 1.71
CA ASP A 27 -11.54 5.03 3.13
C ASP A 27 -10.19 4.75 3.73
N LEU A 28 -9.38 3.95 3.03
CA LEU A 28 -8.05 3.63 3.52
C LEU A 28 -7.19 4.88 3.60
N ALA A 29 -7.25 5.72 2.56
CA ALA A 29 -6.48 6.95 2.51
C ALA A 29 -6.80 7.84 3.70
N GLU A 30 -8.09 7.98 4.00
CA GLU A 30 -8.53 8.81 5.11
C GLU A 30 -8.02 8.26 6.44
N ARG A 31 -8.07 6.95 6.61
CA ARG A 31 -7.67 6.33 7.88
C ARG A 31 -6.20 6.51 8.17
N ILE A 32 -5.36 6.58 7.14
CA ILE A 32 -3.92 6.68 7.36
C ILE A 32 -3.37 8.06 7.05
N GLY A 33 -4.24 9.01 6.65
CA GLY A 33 -3.83 10.40 6.51
C GLY A 33 -3.07 10.71 5.23
N VAL A 34 -3.39 10.00 4.14
CA VAL A 34 -2.79 10.28 2.83
C VAL A 34 -3.92 10.52 1.83
N THR A 35 -3.57 10.88 0.60
CA THR A 35 -4.58 11.09 -0.43
C THR A 35 -4.93 9.75 -1.09
N ARG A 36 -6.11 9.71 -1.70
CA ARG A 36 -6.52 8.55 -2.48
C ARG A 36 -5.52 8.25 -3.59
N GLN A 37 -4.97 9.30 -4.22
CA GLN A 37 -3.96 9.14 -5.27
C GLN A 37 -2.75 8.37 -4.77
N THR A 38 -2.34 8.62 -3.53
CA THR A 38 -1.23 7.90 -2.93
C THR A 38 -1.54 6.42 -2.82
N ILE A 39 -2.75 6.07 -2.37
CA ILE A 39 -3.15 4.67 -2.27
C ILE A 39 -3.15 4.00 -3.65
N ILE A 40 -3.69 4.70 -4.66
CA ILE A 40 -3.71 4.16 -6.01
C ILE A 40 -2.30 3.86 -6.50
N ALA A 41 -1.37 4.79 -6.29
CA ALA A 41 0.01 4.61 -6.74
C ALA A 41 0.70 3.46 -6.01
N ILE A 42 0.45 3.34 -4.71
CA ILE A 42 1.03 2.24 -3.93
C ILE A 42 0.49 0.90 -4.41
N GLU A 43 -0.83 0.80 -4.60
CA GLU A 43 -1.43 -0.47 -5.04
C GLU A 43 -0.93 -0.91 -6.40
N LYS A 44 -0.62 0.05 -7.27
CA LYS A 44 -0.13 -0.26 -8.62
C LYS A 44 1.37 -0.53 -8.66
N GLY A 45 2.05 -0.42 -7.54
CA GLY A 45 3.49 -0.63 -7.51
C GLY A 45 4.30 0.47 -8.16
N LYS A 46 3.72 1.65 -8.31
CA LYS A 46 4.40 2.79 -8.92
C LYS A 46 5.15 3.64 -7.90
N TYR A 47 4.96 3.35 -6.63
CA TYR A 47 5.44 4.20 -5.58
C TYR A 47 5.53 3.39 -4.30
N ALA A 48 6.68 3.43 -3.65
CA ALA A 48 6.87 2.74 -2.38
C ALA A 48 6.50 3.69 -1.24
N PRO A 49 5.67 3.27 -0.31
CA PRO A 49 5.32 4.14 0.82
C PRO A 49 6.52 4.35 1.72
N SER A 50 6.49 5.42 2.50
CA SER A 50 7.44 5.56 3.60
C SER A 50 7.20 4.42 4.58
N LEU A 51 8.19 4.17 5.41
CA LEU A 51 8.05 3.11 6.41
C LEU A 51 6.87 3.39 7.34
N GLU A 52 6.68 4.65 7.72
CA GLU A 52 5.58 5.00 8.60
C GLU A 52 4.23 4.73 7.94
N VAL A 53 4.09 5.10 6.67
CA VAL A 53 2.84 4.85 5.95
C VAL A 53 2.61 3.35 5.82
N ALA A 54 3.67 2.58 5.56
CA ALA A 54 3.54 1.13 5.46
C ALA A 54 3.03 0.53 6.77
N PHE A 55 3.54 1.00 7.90
CA PHE A 55 3.07 0.53 9.20
C PHE A 55 1.62 0.94 9.46
N ARG A 56 1.24 2.16 9.05
CA ARG A 56 -0.14 2.60 9.23
C ARG A 56 -1.11 1.74 8.43
N ILE A 57 -0.74 1.40 7.21
CA ILE A 57 -1.57 0.53 6.39
C ILE A 57 -1.73 -0.84 7.05
N ALA A 58 -0.62 -1.42 7.50
CA ALA A 58 -0.65 -2.73 8.13
C ALA A 58 -1.55 -2.72 9.37
N ARG A 59 -1.49 -1.63 10.14
CA ARG A 59 -2.30 -1.52 11.36
C ARG A 59 -3.78 -1.47 11.05
N VAL A 60 -4.18 -0.82 9.95
CA VAL A 60 -5.59 -0.77 9.58
C VAL A 60 -6.14 -2.18 9.38
N PHE A 61 -5.33 -3.07 8.82
CA PHE A 61 -5.77 -4.43 8.52
C PHE A 61 -5.38 -5.43 9.61
N ASP A 62 -4.77 -4.95 10.69
CA ASP A 62 -4.31 -5.81 11.78
C ASP A 62 -3.36 -6.90 11.27
N GLU A 63 -2.45 -6.50 10.39
CA GLU A 63 -1.47 -7.38 9.77
C GLU A 63 -0.08 -6.81 9.97
N SER A 64 0.93 -7.64 9.71
CA SER A 64 2.30 -7.16 9.73
C SER A 64 2.63 -6.49 8.40
N VAL A 65 3.67 -5.66 8.39
CA VAL A 65 4.09 -4.99 7.17
C VAL A 65 4.46 -6.00 6.09
N ASP A 66 5.14 -7.09 6.46
CA ASP A 66 5.56 -8.08 5.47
C ASP A 66 4.43 -9.00 5.04
N THR A 67 3.28 -8.97 5.71
CA THR A 67 2.08 -9.59 5.19
C THR A 67 1.45 -8.72 4.11
N VAL A 68 1.45 -7.41 4.33
CA VAL A 68 0.84 -6.47 3.37
C VAL A 68 1.73 -6.28 2.15
N PHE A 69 3.04 -6.17 2.34
CA PHE A 69 3.99 -5.88 1.27
C PHE A 69 4.98 -7.01 1.11
N GLN A 70 5.34 -7.31 -0.12
CA GLN A 70 6.37 -8.27 -0.44
C GLN A 70 7.40 -7.60 -1.33
N TYR A 71 8.63 -8.08 -1.27
CA TYR A 71 9.71 -7.51 -2.09
C TYR A 71 10.13 -8.57 -3.10
N ASP A 72 9.93 -8.27 -4.37
CA ASP A 72 10.23 -9.22 -5.43
C ASP A 72 11.58 -8.90 -6.05
N ALA A 73 12.63 -9.40 -5.41
CA ALA A 73 13.98 -9.14 -5.85
C ALA A 73 14.43 -10.10 -6.93
N SER A 74 13.59 -11.03 -7.34
CA SER A 74 13.97 -12.00 -8.38
C SER A 74 13.87 -11.41 -9.77
N GLN A 75 13.33 -10.24 -9.90
CA GLN A 75 13.16 -9.57 -11.19
C GLN A 75 14.49 -9.13 -11.78
#